data_e43a4e7aab99d165fda0a8f4969040c6
#
_entry.id   e43a4e7aab99d165fda0a8f4969040c6
#
_cell.length_a   1.000
_cell.length_b   1.000
_cell.length_c   1.000
_cell.angle_alpha   90.00
_cell.angle_beta   90.00
_cell.angle_gamma   90.00
#
_symmetry.space_group_name_H-M   'P 1'
#
loop_
_entity.id
_entity.type
_entity.pdbx_description
1 polymer ?
#
loop_
_entity_poly.entity_id
_entity_poly.type
_entity_poly.pdbx_seq_one_letter_code
_entity_poly.pdbx_strand_id
1 'polypeptide(L)'
;LYNRMICGAGDYTNCFFAERVTEKMGGRAAQLAKRIAIYSPWQFIFWYDRPYKAPSRDGGAGSTESVIKTDAITDFYCSIPVVWDDTRFYEGDMDSYAVVARRSASDWYVSILNAGDKRQVVLPLDMLKDQSRYKATLYYQAPGKKKEVVSVKEIKLQGQENLTLD
;
A
#
# COMPACT_ATOMS: atom_id res chain seq x y z
N LEU A 1 -12.44 6.86 -0.79
CA LEU A 1 -11.16 7.36 -1.25
C LEU A 1 -11.30 8.70 -1.96
N TYR A 2 -12.04 8.74 -3.08
CA TYR A 2 -12.16 9.92 -3.94
C TYR A 2 -12.71 11.16 -3.21
N ASN A 3 -13.80 11.03 -2.49
CA ASN A 3 -14.41 12.15 -1.75
C ASN A 3 -13.49 12.65 -0.63
N ARG A 4 -12.78 11.76 0.03
CA ARG A 4 -11.89 12.12 1.14
C ARG A 4 -10.71 12.97 0.66
N MET A 5 -10.19 12.69 -0.53
CA MET A 5 -9.08 13.46 -1.11
C MET A 5 -9.46 14.89 -1.48
N ILE A 6 -10.73 15.13 -1.84
CA ILE A 6 -11.25 16.47 -2.16
C ILE A 6 -11.28 17.34 -0.89
N CYS A 7 -11.61 16.77 0.25
CA CYS A 7 -11.71 17.49 1.52
C CYS A 7 -10.32 17.74 2.18
N GLY A 8 -9.25 17.26 1.59
CA GLY A 8 -7.90 17.39 2.10
C GLY A 8 -7.41 16.18 2.89
N ALA A 9 -6.30 16.39 3.61
CA ALA A 9 -5.67 15.34 4.40
C ALA A 9 -6.52 14.92 5.59
N GLY A 10 -6.46 13.66 5.95
CA GLY A 10 -7.07 13.13 7.16
C GLY A 10 -6.06 12.33 7.97
N ASP A 11 -6.35 12.04 9.21
CA ASP A 11 -5.63 11.03 9.95
C ASP A 11 -6.02 9.63 9.43
N TYR A 12 -5.09 8.71 9.47
CA TYR A 12 -5.28 7.36 8.99
C TYR A 12 -4.60 6.35 9.90
N THR A 13 -5.38 5.42 10.40
CA THR A 13 -4.88 4.31 11.20
C THR A 13 -4.83 3.04 10.35
N ASN A 14 -3.64 2.46 10.24
CA ASN A 14 -3.40 1.28 9.44
C ASN A 14 -3.20 0.05 10.32
N CYS A 15 -3.97 -1.02 10.08
CA CYS A 15 -3.74 -2.31 10.71
C CYS A 15 -2.91 -3.18 9.78
N PHE A 16 -1.61 -3.30 10.08
CA PHE A 16 -0.66 -3.97 9.21
C PHE A 16 -0.18 -5.33 9.72
N PHE A 17 -0.08 -5.51 11.03
CA PHE A 17 0.50 -6.70 11.65
C PHE A 17 -0.49 -7.63 12.32
N ALA A 18 -1.65 -7.14 12.75
CA ALA A 18 -2.65 -7.94 13.42
C ALA A 18 -3.37 -8.86 12.42
N GLU A 19 -2.87 -10.08 12.23
CA GLU A 19 -3.35 -11.04 11.22
C GLU A 19 -4.88 -11.17 11.21
N ARG A 20 -5.49 -11.35 12.37
CA ARG A 20 -6.93 -11.47 12.54
C ARG A 20 -7.72 -10.30 11.93
N VAL A 21 -7.19 -9.09 12.00
CA VAL A 21 -7.83 -7.88 11.48
C VAL A 21 -7.40 -7.64 10.03
N THR A 22 -6.12 -7.76 9.75
CA THR A 22 -5.53 -7.54 8.44
C THR A 22 -6.16 -8.48 7.39
N GLU A 23 -6.42 -9.72 7.75
CA GLU A 23 -7.08 -10.69 6.88
C GLU A 23 -8.47 -10.23 6.44
N LYS A 24 -9.25 -9.66 7.37
CA LYS A 24 -10.59 -9.11 7.09
C LYS A 24 -10.54 -7.81 6.28
N MET A 25 -9.41 -7.11 6.31
CA MET A 25 -9.22 -5.82 5.65
C MET A 25 -8.47 -5.94 4.31
N GLY A 26 -8.41 -7.12 3.71
CA GLY A 26 -7.80 -7.36 2.40
C GLY A 26 -6.35 -7.85 2.44
N GLY A 27 -5.76 -8.06 3.61
CA GLY A 27 -4.40 -8.56 3.77
C GLY A 27 -3.33 -7.48 3.80
N ARG A 28 -2.08 -7.87 4.08
CA ARG A 28 -0.94 -6.93 4.23
C ARG A 28 -0.66 -6.15 2.95
N ALA A 29 -0.76 -6.77 1.76
CA ALA A 29 -0.55 -6.07 0.50
C ALA A 29 -1.57 -4.94 0.29
N ALA A 30 -2.85 -5.19 0.61
CA ALA A 30 -3.88 -4.15 0.55
C ALA A 30 -3.62 -3.01 1.55
N GLN A 31 -3.07 -3.31 2.72
CA GLN A 31 -2.71 -2.28 3.69
C GLN A 31 -1.53 -1.43 3.20
N LEU A 32 -0.53 -2.01 2.53
CA LEU A 32 0.53 -1.25 1.85
C LEU A 32 -0.05 -0.32 0.77
N ALA A 33 -0.94 -0.85 -0.06
CA ALA A 33 -1.57 -0.06 -1.11
C ALA A 33 -2.40 1.11 -0.53
N LYS A 34 -3.16 0.87 0.54
CA LYS A 34 -3.92 1.93 1.24
C LYS A 34 -3.01 3.03 1.80
N ARG A 35 -1.82 2.68 2.30
CA ARG A 35 -0.86 3.66 2.81
C ARG A 35 -0.42 4.65 1.73
N ILE A 36 -0.32 4.23 0.49
CA ILE A 36 -0.01 5.10 -0.65
C ILE A 36 -1.28 5.84 -1.12
N ALA A 37 -2.39 5.13 -1.27
CA ALA A 37 -3.62 5.68 -1.84
C ALA A 37 -4.27 6.75 -0.97
N ILE A 38 -4.30 6.55 0.35
CA ILE A 38 -4.94 7.48 1.27
C ILE A 38 -3.96 8.60 1.62
N TYR A 39 -4.30 9.84 1.26
CA TYR A 39 -3.49 10.99 1.65
C TYR A 39 -3.69 11.30 3.13
N SER A 40 -2.67 11.03 3.89
CA SER A 40 -2.60 11.34 5.31
C SER A 40 -1.16 11.62 5.70
N PRO A 41 -0.79 12.87 5.98
CA PRO A 41 0.53 13.20 6.53
C PRO A 41 0.76 12.59 7.91
N TRP A 42 -0.32 12.24 8.59
CA TRP A 42 -0.28 11.64 9.91
C TRP A 42 -0.91 10.25 9.87
N GLN A 43 -0.08 9.22 9.77
CA GLN A 43 -0.50 7.84 9.72
C GLN A 43 -0.07 7.08 10.97
N PHE A 44 -0.99 6.34 11.54
CA PHE A 44 -0.76 5.52 12.72
C PHE A 44 -0.80 4.04 12.36
N ILE A 45 0.03 3.26 13.05
CA ILE A 45 -0.17 1.81 13.12
C ILE A 45 -1.30 1.54 14.11
N PHE A 46 -2.20 0.64 13.75
CA PHE A 46 -3.32 0.26 14.59
C PHE A 46 -2.83 -0.18 15.98
N TRP A 47 -3.51 0.24 17.02
CA TRP A 47 -3.11 0.09 18.42
C TRP A 47 -2.94 -1.35 18.94
N TYR A 48 -3.39 -2.36 18.20
CA TYR A 48 -3.05 -3.76 18.45
C TYR A 48 -1.63 -4.12 18.02
N ASP A 49 -1.07 -3.39 17.06
CA ASP A 49 0.30 -3.56 16.63
C ASP A 49 1.23 -2.87 17.64
N ARG A 50 2.28 -3.54 18.03
CA ARG A 50 3.20 -3.02 19.06
C ARG A 50 4.64 -3.39 18.76
N PRO A 51 5.60 -2.60 19.23
CA PRO A 51 7.02 -2.93 19.14
C PRO A 51 7.34 -4.28 19.79
N TYR A 52 8.31 -4.99 19.26
CA TYR A 52 8.73 -6.32 19.71
C TYR A 52 8.92 -6.43 21.25
N LYS A 53 9.54 -5.41 21.87
CA LYS A 53 9.82 -5.39 23.32
C LYS A 53 8.76 -4.67 24.16
N ALA A 54 7.66 -4.25 23.58
CA ALA A 54 6.62 -3.61 24.35
C ALA A 54 5.98 -4.60 25.33
N PRO A 55 5.68 -4.18 26.57
CA PRO A 55 5.01 -5.05 27.53
C PRO A 55 3.67 -5.53 27.00
N SER A 56 3.34 -6.80 27.23
CA SER A 56 1.98 -7.27 26.99
C SER A 56 1.06 -6.63 28.01
N ARG A 57 -0.15 -6.25 27.57
CA ARG A 57 -1.21 -5.84 28.46
C ARG A 57 -2.21 -6.98 28.60
N ASP A 58 -2.60 -7.27 29.81
CA ASP A 58 -3.65 -8.23 30.09
C ASP A 58 -4.99 -7.66 29.61
N GLY A 59 -5.62 -8.38 28.71
CA GLY A 59 -6.94 -8.05 28.18
C GLY A 59 -6.97 -6.86 27.21
N GLY A 60 -7.69 -6.99 26.13
CA GLY A 60 -7.96 -5.95 25.15
C GLY A 60 -6.84 -5.75 24.13
N ALA A 61 -6.76 -4.54 23.62
CA ALA A 61 -5.74 -4.12 22.67
C ALA A 61 -4.35 -4.22 23.29
N GLY A 62 -3.47 -4.96 22.71
CA GLY A 62 -2.11 -5.12 23.21
C GLY A 62 -1.78 -6.52 23.70
N SER A 63 -2.61 -7.51 23.32
CA SER A 63 -2.24 -8.91 23.43
C SER A 63 -0.96 -9.20 22.66
N THR A 64 -0.33 -10.32 22.95
CA THR A 64 0.93 -10.74 22.32
C THR A 64 0.85 -11.03 20.81
N GLU A 65 -0.36 -11.04 20.25
CA GLU A 65 -0.63 -11.51 18.88
C GLU A 65 -0.15 -10.56 17.79
N SER A 66 0.02 -9.28 18.09
CA SER A 66 0.28 -8.23 17.09
C SER A 66 1.60 -7.53 17.31
N VAL A 67 2.66 -8.32 17.44
CA VAL A 67 4.01 -7.76 17.57
C VAL A 67 4.51 -7.32 16.20
N ILE A 68 4.95 -6.07 16.10
CA ILE A 68 5.59 -5.54 14.90
C ILE A 68 6.87 -6.34 14.63
N LYS A 69 6.90 -7.00 13.49
CA LYS A 69 8.05 -7.78 13.03
C LYS A 69 8.96 -6.87 12.22
N THR A 70 10.27 -7.04 12.41
CA THR A 70 11.28 -6.39 11.57
C THR A 70 11.56 -7.31 10.38
N ASP A 71 11.06 -6.94 9.22
CA ASP A 71 11.30 -7.62 7.96
C ASP A 71 11.35 -6.58 6.82
N ALA A 72 11.81 -6.99 5.64
CA ALA A 72 11.93 -6.10 4.49
C ALA A 72 10.60 -5.44 4.07
N ILE A 73 9.47 -6.08 4.35
CA ILE A 73 8.15 -5.51 4.09
C ILE A 73 7.82 -4.40 5.08
N THR A 74 8.18 -4.58 6.34
CA THR A 74 8.05 -3.57 7.38
C THR A 74 8.97 -2.37 7.09
N ASP A 75 10.20 -2.63 6.66
CA ASP A 75 11.14 -1.58 6.27
C ASP A 75 10.57 -0.76 5.10
N PHE A 76 10.03 -1.43 4.09
CA PHE A 76 9.33 -0.76 2.99
C PHE A 76 8.12 0.05 3.50
N TYR A 77 7.27 -0.54 4.34
CA TYR A 77 6.13 0.17 4.94
C TYR A 77 6.58 1.47 5.62
N CYS A 78 7.65 1.43 6.40
CA CYS A 78 8.19 2.59 7.11
C CYS A 78 8.82 3.61 6.16
N SER A 79 9.36 3.18 5.03
CA SER A 79 9.99 4.06 4.04
C SER A 79 9.00 4.79 3.12
N ILE A 80 7.74 4.36 3.05
CA ILE A 80 6.71 5.01 2.23
C ILE A 80 6.49 6.44 2.73
N PRO A 81 6.66 7.46 1.88
CA PRO A 81 6.41 8.85 2.23
C PRO A 81 4.96 9.10 2.67
N VAL A 82 4.75 10.14 3.45
CA VAL A 82 3.42 10.59 3.89
C VAL A 82 3.04 11.95 3.28
N VAL A 83 4.02 12.63 2.69
CA VAL A 83 3.85 13.88 1.94
C VAL A 83 4.36 13.66 0.52
N TRP A 84 3.65 14.21 -0.45
CA TRP A 84 3.85 13.90 -1.85
C TRP A 84 4.02 15.18 -2.68
N ASP A 85 4.93 15.13 -3.66
CA ASP A 85 5.18 16.23 -4.58
C ASP A 85 4.18 16.25 -5.74
N ASP A 86 3.63 15.09 -6.11
CA ASP A 86 2.67 14.92 -7.19
C ASP A 86 1.70 13.78 -6.88
N THR A 87 0.48 13.85 -7.40
CA THR A 87 -0.52 12.81 -7.29
C THR A 87 -1.32 12.71 -8.58
N ARG A 88 -1.41 11.49 -9.14
CA ARG A 88 -2.18 11.19 -10.34
C ARG A 88 -3.20 10.10 -10.04
N PHE A 89 -4.43 10.33 -10.46
CA PHE A 89 -5.49 9.33 -10.46
C PHE A 89 -5.63 8.82 -11.89
N TYR A 90 -5.35 7.55 -12.10
CA TYR A 90 -5.38 6.96 -13.43
C TYR A 90 -6.73 6.37 -13.75
N GLU A 91 -7.19 5.48 -12.93
CA GLU A 91 -8.40 4.72 -13.16
C GLU A 91 -9.08 4.37 -11.84
N GLY A 92 -10.40 4.20 -11.87
CA GLY A 92 -11.12 3.77 -10.69
C GLY A 92 -12.62 3.84 -10.83
N ASP A 93 -13.26 3.07 -9.97
CA ASP A 93 -14.70 3.08 -9.74
C ASP A 93 -14.93 3.11 -8.24
N MET A 94 -15.84 3.95 -7.79
CA MET A 94 -16.03 4.21 -6.35
C MET A 94 -16.28 2.95 -5.53
N ASP A 95 -16.92 1.96 -6.09
CA ASP A 95 -17.33 0.76 -5.38
C ASP A 95 -16.40 -0.44 -5.58
N SER A 96 -15.45 -0.37 -6.51
CA SER A 96 -14.70 -1.57 -6.88
C SER A 96 -13.18 -1.43 -6.90
N TYR A 97 -12.61 -0.37 -7.44
CA TYR A 97 -11.15 -0.26 -7.52
C TYR A 97 -10.65 1.18 -7.64
N ALA A 98 -9.35 1.36 -7.38
CA ALA A 98 -8.68 2.65 -7.58
C ALA A 98 -7.21 2.44 -7.94
N VAL A 99 -6.73 3.22 -8.91
CA VAL A 99 -5.31 3.29 -9.32
C VAL A 99 -4.80 4.70 -9.09
N VAL A 100 -3.88 4.83 -8.15
CA VAL A 100 -3.31 6.12 -7.73
C VAL A 100 -1.79 6.04 -7.78
N ALA A 101 -1.16 6.98 -8.46
CA ALA A 101 0.29 7.15 -8.43
C ALA A 101 0.66 8.42 -7.68
N ARG A 102 1.69 8.36 -6.86
CA ARG A 102 2.21 9.47 -6.07
C ARG A 102 3.70 9.56 -6.23
N ARG A 103 4.24 10.78 -6.32
CA ARG A 103 5.68 11.03 -6.42
C ARG A 103 6.21 11.65 -5.14
N SER A 104 7.37 11.16 -4.73
CA SER A 104 8.20 11.82 -3.73
C SER A 104 9.64 11.86 -4.25
N ALA A 105 10.19 13.05 -4.38
CA ALA A 105 11.47 13.30 -5.03
C ALA A 105 11.53 12.68 -6.45
N SER A 106 12.41 11.71 -6.68
CA SER A 106 12.56 10.99 -7.96
C SER A 106 11.68 9.76 -8.08
N ASP A 107 11.08 9.29 -7.00
CA ASP A 107 10.45 7.99 -6.94
C ASP A 107 8.93 8.08 -7.07
N TRP A 108 8.37 7.16 -7.84
CA TRP A 108 6.94 6.98 -7.97
C TRP A 108 6.45 5.77 -7.19
N TYR A 109 5.37 5.96 -6.47
CA TYR A 109 4.68 4.94 -5.69
C TYR A 109 3.28 4.75 -6.28
N VAL A 110 3.00 3.54 -6.77
CA VAL A 110 1.70 3.23 -7.37
C VAL A 110 0.92 2.32 -6.44
N SER A 111 -0.31 2.71 -6.19
CA SER A 111 -1.28 1.92 -5.43
C SER A 111 -2.37 1.43 -6.36
N ILE A 112 -2.60 0.13 -6.36
CA ILE A 112 -3.74 -0.51 -7.02
C ILE A 112 -4.55 -1.21 -5.93
N LEU A 113 -5.74 -0.67 -5.68
CA LEU A 113 -6.71 -1.24 -4.75
C LEU A 113 -7.83 -1.87 -5.56
N ASN A 114 -8.12 -3.13 -5.32
CA ASN A 114 -9.24 -3.84 -5.90
C ASN A 114 -10.09 -4.46 -4.78
N ALA A 115 -11.35 -4.07 -4.71
CA ALA A 115 -12.32 -4.58 -3.73
C ALA A 115 -13.40 -5.47 -4.36
N GLY A 116 -13.41 -5.57 -5.69
CA GLY A 116 -14.37 -6.34 -6.46
C GLY A 116 -13.80 -7.61 -7.07
N ASP A 117 -14.34 -7.97 -8.19
CA ASP A 117 -13.92 -9.14 -8.97
C ASP A 117 -12.50 -8.99 -9.52
N LYS A 118 -11.92 -10.14 -9.88
CA LYS A 118 -10.61 -10.17 -10.54
C LYS A 118 -10.65 -9.32 -11.81
N ARG A 119 -9.65 -8.43 -11.97
CA ARG A 119 -9.52 -7.57 -13.15
C ARG A 119 -8.08 -7.40 -13.58
N GLN A 120 -7.93 -7.06 -14.83
CA GLN A 120 -6.67 -6.59 -15.39
C GLN A 120 -6.64 -5.06 -15.32
N VAL A 121 -5.52 -4.52 -14.90
CA VAL A 121 -5.27 -3.07 -14.86
C VAL A 121 -4.16 -2.76 -15.86
N VAL A 122 -4.40 -1.80 -16.74
CA VAL A 122 -3.39 -1.27 -17.66
C VAL A 122 -2.97 0.10 -17.14
N LEU A 123 -1.76 0.16 -16.56
CA LEU A 123 -1.19 1.37 -16.03
C LEU A 123 -0.35 2.07 -17.10
N PRO A 124 -0.73 3.26 -17.61
CA PRO A 124 0.13 4.06 -18.44
C PRO A 124 1.34 4.53 -17.62
N LEU A 125 2.55 4.39 -18.17
CA LEU A 125 3.78 4.85 -17.51
C LEU A 125 4.18 6.27 -17.98
N ASP A 126 3.20 7.10 -18.30
CA ASP A 126 3.36 8.51 -18.72
C ASP A 126 3.90 9.41 -17.61
N MET A 127 3.86 8.96 -16.35
CA MET A 127 4.52 9.63 -15.24
C MET A 127 6.06 9.49 -15.29
N LEU A 128 6.58 8.51 -16.01
CA LEU A 128 8.02 8.28 -16.15
C LEU A 128 8.58 9.05 -17.35
N LYS A 129 9.84 9.47 -17.25
CA LYS A 129 10.49 10.18 -18.35
C LYS A 129 10.66 9.27 -19.56
N ASP A 130 10.52 9.85 -20.75
CA ASP A 130 10.71 9.15 -22.01
C ASP A 130 12.04 8.41 -22.09
N GLN A 131 12.01 7.22 -22.70
CA GLN A 131 13.16 6.39 -23.04
C GLN A 131 14.11 6.04 -21.89
N SER A 132 13.79 6.45 -20.66
CA SER A 132 14.56 6.07 -19.48
C SER A 132 14.20 4.67 -19.02
N ARG A 133 15.19 3.98 -18.47
CA ARG A 133 14.99 2.66 -17.85
C ARG A 133 14.73 2.81 -16.38
N TYR A 134 13.74 2.09 -15.88
CA TYR A 134 13.36 2.10 -14.48
C TYR A 134 13.38 0.68 -13.91
N LYS A 135 13.58 0.60 -12.62
CA LYS A 135 13.38 -0.60 -11.82
C LYS A 135 12.14 -0.38 -10.97
N ALA A 136 11.18 -1.28 -11.06
CA ALA A 136 10.03 -1.28 -10.18
C ALA A 136 10.02 -2.52 -9.28
N THR A 137 9.59 -2.34 -8.04
CA THR A 137 9.37 -3.43 -7.09
C THR A 137 7.87 -3.53 -6.84
N LEU A 138 7.30 -4.67 -7.15
CA LEU A 138 5.89 -4.98 -6.93
C LEU A 138 5.74 -5.67 -5.58
N TYR A 139 4.84 -5.16 -4.75
CA TYR A 139 4.39 -5.78 -3.50
C TYR A 139 2.93 -6.19 -3.67
N TYR A 140 2.64 -7.46 -3.66
CA TYR A 140 1.32 -7.96 -4.02
C TYR A 140 0.91 -9.20 -3.24
N GLN A 141 -0.37 -9.51 -3.28
CA GLN A 141 -0.93 -10.74 -2.76
C GLN A 141 -0.92 -11.80 -3.86
N ALA A 142 -0.03 -12.77 -3.77
CA ALA A 142 0.01 -13.87 -4.74
C ALA A 142 -1.19 -14.82 -4.55
N PRO A 143 -1.76 -15.34 -5.64
CA PRO A 143 -2.81 -16.36 -5.56
C PRO A 143 -2.38 -17.57 -4.72
N GLY A 144 -3.29 -18.06 -3.88
CA GLY A 144 -3.04 -19.23 -3.02
C GLY A 144 -2.12 -18.98 -1.82
N LYS A 145 -1.59 -17.78 -1.63
CA LYS A 145 -0.84 -17.41 -0.42
C LYS A 145 -1.76 -16.84 0.64
N LYS A 146 -1.41 -17.01 1.90
CA LYS A 146 -2.12 -16.40 3.01
C LYS A 146 -2.05 -14.88 2.93
N LYS A 147 -3.09 -14.19 3.40
CA LYS A 147 -3.22 -12.73 3.29
C LYS A 147 -2.16 -11.93 4.08
N GLU A 148 -1.53 -12.53 5.07
CA GLU A 148 -0.39 -11.93 5.77
C GLU A 148 0.93 -11.99 4.97
N VAL A 149 0.99 -12.78 3.90
CA VAL A 149 2.19 -12.94 3.07
C VAL A 149 2.16 -11.95 1.92
N VAL A 150 3.10 -11.01 1.92
CA VAL A 150 3.35 -10.12 0.79
C VAL A 150 4.40 -10.75 -0.12
N SER A 151 4.03 -10.94 -1.37
CA SER A 151 4.96 -11.38 -2.41
C SER A 151 5.66 -10.18 -3.03
N VAL A 152 6.93 -10.33 -3.37
CA VAL A 152 7.75 -9.25 -3.94
C VAL A 152 8.33 -9.70 -5.26
N LYS A 153 8.24 -8.84 -6.27
CA LYS A 153 8.80 -9.06 -7.61
C LYS A 153 9.45 -7.79 -8.14
N GLU A 154 10.67 -7.90 -8.64
CA GLU A 154 11.33 -6.82 -9.36
C GLU A 154 11.08 -6.95 -10.86
N ILE A 155 10.78 -5.83 -11.51
CA ILE A 155 10.61 -5.73 -12.96
C ILE A 155 11.38 -4.54 -13.50
N LYS A 156 11.78 -4.65 -14.77
CA LYS A 156 12.38 -3.54 -15.53
C LYS A 156 11.28 -2.91 -16.37
N LEU A 157 11.22 -1.61 -16.35
CA LEU A 157 10.25 -0.80 -17.09
C LEU A 157 10.99 0.18 -17.99
N GLN A 158 10.33 0.60 -19.04
CA GLN A 158 10.73 1.71 -19.88
C GLN A 158 9.65 2.78 -19.81
N GLY A 159 10.05 4.04 -19.75
CA GLY A 159 9.09 5.15 -19.71
C GLY A 159 8.19 5.19 -20.94
N GLN A 160 6.99 5.72 -20.80
CA GLN A 160 5.95 5.85 -21.84
C GLN A 160 5.34 4.52 -22.36
N GLU A 161 5.71 3.40 -21.79
CA GLU A 161 5.03 2.11 -22.07
C GLU A 161 3.81 1.93 -21.17
N ASN A 162 3.04 0.89 -21.43
CA ASN A 162 1.96 0.46 -20.55
C ASN A 162 2.41 -0.77 -19.74
N LEU A 163 2.12 -0.75 -18.45
CA LEU A 163 2.30 -1.91 -17.57
C LEU A 163 0.95 -2.59 -17.36
N THR A 164 0.84 -3.84 -17.79
CA THR A 164 -0.36 -4.65 -17.55
C THR A 164 -0.16 -5.51 -16.31
N LEU A 165 -1.13 -5.46 -15.40
CA LEU A 165 -1.16 -6.21 -14.14
C LEU A 165 -2.50 -6.95 -14.01
N ASP A 166 -2.45 -8.23 -13.56
CA ASP A 166 -3.60 -9.11 -13.36
C ASP A 166 -4.00 -9.24 -11.88
#